data_af0c4b3404174a1c41f9d236e9b3729b
#
_entry.id   af0c4b3404174a1c41f9d236e9b3729b
#
_cell.length_a   1.000
_cell.length_b   1.000
_cell.length_c   1.000
_cell.angle_alpha   90.00
_cell.angle_beta   90.00
_cell.angle_gamma   90.00
#
_symmetry.space_group_name_H-M   'P 1'
#
loop_
_entity.id
_entity.type
_entity.pdbx_description
1 polymer ?
#
loop_
_entity_poly.entity_id
_entity_poly.type
_entity_poly.pdbx_seq_one_letter_code
_entity_poly.pdbx_strand_id
1 'polypeptide(L)'
;VSRRVVGVTLDNLEHLPKRCRKCVFWELAPHLKEQAEEYGQTDFEKEAWVSSVLLEWGSCGRIIYVDNMPAGYALYAPPSAVPRAVAFPTAPVSADAVLLTALRVLPEFERGGLGRVLVQAVAKDLTRRGVKAIEAFSDASIDEESSCVIPANFLLSVGFKTVRPHPRWPRLRLELRTALSWKEDVEAALERLLGTVTIAGVGGVEPSLRPA
;
A
#
# COMPACT_ATOMS: atom_id res chain seq x y z
N VAL A 1 11.79 -3.13 18.84
CA VAL A 1 11.78 -2.95 17.36
C VAL A 1 10.83 -1.82 17.02
N SER A 2 11.39 -0.67 16.63
CA SER A 2 10.62 0.51 16.20
C SER A 2 10.26 0.37 14.72
N ARG A 3 9.00 0.63 14.37
CA ARG A 3 8.52 0.64 12.98
C ARG A 3 7.96 2.02 12.65
N ARG A 4 8.37 2.57 11.52
CA ARG A 4 7.93 3.89 11.05
C ARG A 4 7.64 3.83 9.55
N VAL A 5 6.49 4.38 9.13
CA VAL A 5 6.12 4.49 7.71
C VAL A 5 6.05 5.96 7.33
N VAL A 6 6.71 6.33 6.25
CA VAL A 6 6.72 7.70 5.72
C VAL A 6 6.37 7.72 4.23
N GLY A 7 5.95 8.88 3.72
CA GLY A 7 5.76 9.08 2.29
C GLY A 7 7.07 9.04 1.52
N VAL A 8 7.02 8.57 0.28
CA VAL A 8 8.13 8.70 -0.67
C VAL A 8 8.25 10.16 -1.10
N THR A 9 9.46 10.69 -1.07
CA THR A 9 9.83 12.02 -1.55
C THR A 9 11.13 11.92 -2.36
N LEU A 10 11.54 13.01 -3.02
CA LEU A 10 12.83 13.03 -3.69
C LEU A 10 13.99 12.86 -2.70
N ASP A 11 13.87 13.41 -1.48
CA ASP A 11 14.93 13.34 -0.46
C ASP A 11 15.16 11.92 0.09
N ASN A 12 14.14 11.06 0.10
CA ASN A 12 14.26 9.69 0.60
C ASN A 12 14.22 8.61 -0.48
N LEU A 13 14.18 9.00 -1.75
CA LEU A 13 14.17 8.07 -2.89
C LEU A 13 15.42 7.17 -2.91
N GLU A 14 16.54 7.66 -2.40
CA GLU A 14 17.79 6.90 -2.25
C GLU A 14 17.66 5.70 -1.31
N HIS A 15 16.66 5.68 -0.42
CA HIS A 15 16.38 4.57 0.49
C HIS A 15 15.68 3.38 -0.19
N LEU A 16 15.21 3.53 -1.42
CA LEU A 16 14.78 2.38 -2.22
C LEU A 16 16.00 1.53 -2.63
N PRO A 17 15.84 0.21 -2.77
CA PRO A 17 16.92 -0.64 -3.28
C PRO A 17 17.46 -0.11 -4.61
N LYS A 18 18.78 -0.16 -4.79
CA LYS A 18 19.46 0.41 -5.98
C LYS A 18 18.80 -0.03 -7.31
N ARG A 19 18.44 -1.31 -7.43
CA ARG A 19 17.74 -1.85 -8.59
C ARG A 19 16.37 -1.19 -8.80
N CYS A 20 15.61 -0.98 -7.72
CA CYS A 20 14.27 -0.42 -7.78
C CYS A 20 14.27 1.09 -8.06
N ARG A 21 15.28 1.80 -7.54
CA ARG A 21 15.52 3.22 -7.81
C ARG A 21 15.74 3.51 -9.30
N LYS A 22 16.40 2.57 -9.98
CA LYS A 22 16.72 2.64 -11.42
C LYS A 22 15.66 1.98 -12.30
N CYS A 23 14.69 1.30 -11.72
CA CYS A 23 13.64 0.62 -12.47
C CYS A 23 12.54 1.61 -12.85
N VAL A 24 12.33 1.80 -14.13
CA VAL A 24 11.26 2.63 -14.71
C VAL A 24 10.23 1.79 -15.48
N PHE A 25 10.03 0.56 -15.03
CA PHE A 25 9.12 -0.39 -15.66
C PHE A 25 7.69 0.13 -15.70
N TRP A 26 7.21 0.70 -14.61
CA TRP A 26 5.85 1.23 -14.49
C TRP A 26 5.73 2.68 -14.97
N GLU A 27 6.78 3.45 -14.79
CA GLU A 27 6.82 4.89 -14.94
C GLU A 27 6.90 5.32 -16.41
N LEU A 28 7.35 4.43 -17.29
CA LEU A 28 7.49 4.70 -18.71
C LEU A 28 6.75 3.67 -19.58
N ALA A 29 6.30 4.11 -20.75
CA ALA A 29 5.88 3.20 -21.79
C ALA A 29 7.07 2.31 -22.26
N PRO A 30 6.84 1.08 -22.75
CA PRO A 30 7.91 0.15 -23.08
C PRO A 30 9.04 0.74 -23.94
N HIS A 31 8.71 1.44 -25.03
CA HIS A 31 9.69 2.04 -25.94
C HIS A 31 10.51 3.17 -25.30
N LEU A 32 9.91 3.96 -24.40
CA LEU A 32 10.60 5.01 -23.66
C LEU A 32 11.51 4.43 -22.57
N LYS A 33 11.09 3.32 -21.97
CA LYS A 33 11.95 2.58 -21.03
C LYS A 33 13.22 2.08 -21.72
N GLU A 34 13.09 1.44 -22.88
CA GLU A 34 14.23 0.96 -23.65
C GLU A 34 15.19 2.12 -24.00
N GLN A 35 14.66 3.24 -24.45
CA GLN A 35 15.44 4.44 -24.73
C GLN A 35 16.14 4.99 -23.48
N ALA A 36 15.47 5.08 -22.34
CA ALA A 36 16.07 5.54 -21.09
C ALA A 36 17.19 4.61 -20.60
N GLU A 37 17.04 3.30 -20.79
CA GLU A 37 18.07 2.30 -20.49
C GLU A 37 19.30 2.46 -21.42
N GLU A 38 19.08 2.63 -22.72
CA GLU A 38 20.13 2.84 -23.71
C GLU A 38 20.98 4.08 -23.41
N TYR A 39 20.34 5.18 -23.01
CA TYR A 39 21.03 6.43 -22.69
C TYR A 39 21.45 6.59 -21.23
N GLY A 40 21.22 5.57 -20.38
CA GLY A 40 21.58 5.62 -18.96
C GLY A 40 20.81 6.67 -18.16
N GLN A 41 19.58 7.01 -18.55
CA GLN A 41 18.76 8.07 -17.96
C GLN A 41 17.67 7.56 -17.02
N THR A 42 17.69 6.30 -16.65
CA THR A 42 16.62 5.70 -15.82
C THR A 42 16.48 6.34 -14.44
N ASP A 43 17.58 6.76 -13.81
CA ASP A 43 17.54 7.48 -12.52
C ASP A 43 16.81 8.81 -12.67
N PHE A 44 17.14 9.59 -13.70
CA PHE A 44 16.49 10.86 -14.00
C PHE A 44 15.00 10.69 -14.28
N GLU A 45 14.63 9.71 -15.09
CA GLU A 45 13.22 9.43 -15.41
C GLU A 45 12.43 9.00 -14.17
N LYS A 46 13.04 8.23 -13.25
CA LYS A 46 12.43 7.88 -11.98
C LYS A 46 12.17 9.11 -11.10
N GLU A 47 13.16 9.97 -10.96
CA GLU A 47 13.04 11.21 -10.20
C GLU A 47 12.01 12.15 -10.81
N ALA A 48 12.00 12.29 -12.13
CA ALA A 48 11.02 13.09 -12.85
C ALA A 48 9.59 12.58 -12.64
N TRP A 49 9.38 11.27 -12.68
CA TRP A 49 8.08 10.67 -12.41
C TRP A 49 7.62 10.92 -10.96
N VAL A 50 8.49 10.69 -9.98
CA VAL A 50 8.20 10.94 -8.56
C VAL A 50 7.84 12.41 -8.36
N SER A 51 8.63 13.33 -8.91
CA SER A 51 8.37 14.77 -8.84
C SER A 51 7.01 15.15 -9.43
N SER A 52 6.71 14.65 -10.63
CA SER A 52 5.46 14.92 -11.32
C SER A 52 4.25 14.42 -10.53
N VAL A 53 4.28 13.16 -10.06
CA VAL A 53 3.18 12.60 -9.29
C VAL A 53 2.99 13.32 -7.95
N LEU A 54 4.06 13.70 -7.28
CA LEU A 54 3.97 14.48 -6.04
C LEU A 54 3.36 15.87 -6.28
N LEU A 55 3.75 16.55 -7.35
CA LEU A 55 3.23 17.89 -7.69
C LEU A 55 1.76 17.84 -8.13
N GLU A 56 1.40 16.89 -8.96
CA GLU A 56 0.07 16.82 -9.56
C GLU A 56 -0.96 16.14 -8.65
N TRP A 57 -0.52 15.16 -7.86
CA TRP A 57 -1.43 14.34 -7.07
C TRP A 57 -1.12 14.30 -5.57
N GLY A 58 0.12 14.62 -5.16
CA GLY A 58 0.51 14.82 -3.76
C GLY A 58 0.98 13.57 -3.01
N SER A 59 1.06 12.41 -3.63
CA SER A 59 1.60 11.17 -3.05
C SER A 59 1.99 10.19 -4.14
N CYS A 60 3.06 9.42 -3.95
CA CYS A 60 3.47 8.40 -4.90
C CYS A 60 3.94 7.10 -4.25
N GLY A 61 4.01 7.04 -2.93
CA GLY A 61 4.48 5.82 -2.27
C GLY A 61 4.69 5.96 -0.77
N ARG A 62 5.10 4.82 -0.17
CA ARG A 62 5.42 4.68 1.25
C ARG A 62 6.72 3.90 1.41
N ILE A 63 7.54 4.31 2.36
CA ILE A 63 8.73 3.56 2.82
C ILE A 63 8.50 3.16 4.28
N ILE A 64 8.78 1.91 4.60
CA ILE A 64 8.78 1.42 5.98
C ILE A 64 10.22 1.26 6.47
N TYR A 65 10.47 1.76 7.67
CA TYR A 65 11.73 1.64 8.38
C TYR A 65 11.55 0.75 9.61
N VAL A 66 12.54 -0.06 9.87
CA VAL A 66 12.69 -0.87 11.09
C VAL A 66 13.98 -0.44 11.76
N ASP A 67 13.90 0.06 13.00
CA ASP A 67 15.03 0.60 13.75
C ASP A 67 15.89 1.59 12.91
N ASN A 68 15.20 2.49 12.19
CA ASN A 68 15.75 3.49 11.26
C ASN A 68 16.39 2.95 9.96
N MET A 69 16.40 1.63 9.75
CA MET A 69 16.86 1.02 8.50
C MET A 69 15.70 0.90 7.50
N PRO A 70 15.87 1.30 6.23
CA PRO A 70 14.87 1.05 5.20
C PRO A 70 14.60 -0.45 5.06
N ALA A 71 13.36 -0.87 5.23
CA ALA A 71 12.99 -2.28 5.27
C ALA A 71 12.07 -2.71 4.12
N GLY A 72 11.44 -1.74 3.46
CA GLY A 72 10.57 -2.01 2.33
C GLY A 72 9.88 -0.75 1.83
N TYR A 73 9.21 -0.85 0.71
CA TYR A 73 8.50 0.26 0.09
C TYR A 73 7.30 -0.21 -0.74
N ALA A 74 6.39 0.71 -1.00
CA ALA A 74 5.31 0.56 -1.96
C ALA A 74 5.20 1.84 -2.81
N LEU A 75 4.93 1.71 -4.11
CA LEU A 75 4.65 2.81 -5.02
C LEU A 75 3.25 2.66 -5.59
N TYR A 76 2.55 3.78 -5.73
CA TYR A 76 1.20 3.84 -6.27
C TYR A 76 0.94 5.21 -6.91
N ALA A 77 0.08 5.22 -7.90
CA ALA A 77 -0.33 6.43 -8.59
C ALA A 77 -1.70 6.26 -9.26
N PRO A 78 -2.37 7.35 -9.64
CA PRO A 78 -3.50 7.27 -10.55
C PRO A 78 -3.10 6.56 -11.85
N PRO A 79 -3.99 5.76 -12.46
CA PRO A 79 -3.66 5.02 -13.69
C PRO A 79 -3.12 5.89 -14.82
N SER A 80 -3.57 7.16 -14.90
CA SER A 80 -3.08 8.14 -15.88
C SER A 80 -1.60 8.47 -15.75
N ALA A 81 -1.02 8.30 -14.57
CA ALA A 81 0.41 8.51 -14.31
C ALA A 81 1.25 7.23 -14.47
N VAL A 82 0.66 6.12 -14.91
CA VAL A 82 1.33 4.83 -15.07
C VAL A 82 1.21 4.34 -16.51
N PRO A 83 2.07 4.82 -17.43
CA PRO A 83 1.98 4.50 -18.87
C PRO A 83 2.04 3.01 -19.20
N ARG A 84 2.76 2.23 -18.38
CA ARG A 84 2.88 0.78 -18.56
C ARG A 84 1.55 0.04 -18.39
N ALA A 85 0.61 0.58 -17.64
CA ALA A 85 -0.65 -0.07 -17.28
C ALA A 85 -1.45 -0.54 -18.49
N VAL A 86 -1.46 0.25 -19.57
CA VAL A 86 -2.21 -0.07 -20.81
C VAL A 86 -1.67 -1.27 -21.58
N ALA A 87 -0.42 -1.68 -21.30
CA ALA A 87 0.21 -2.82 -21.95
C ALA A 87 -0.16 -4.18 -21.35
N PHE A 88 -0.85 -4.17 -20.21
CA PHE A 88 -1.28 -5.42 -19.58
C PHE A 88 -2.56 -5.97 -20.22
N PRO A 89 -2.65 -7.31 -20.39
CA PRO A 89 -3.81 -7.95 -21.02
C PRO A 89 -5.10 -7.79 -20.21
N THR A 90 -4.98 -7.46 -18.92
CA THR A 90 -6.09 -7.24 -17.99
C THR A 90 -6.41 -5.76 -17.76
N ALA A 91 -5.84 -4.87 -18.57
CA ALA A 91 -6.22 -3.45 -18.59
C ALA A 91 -7.66 -3.26 -19.14
N PRO A 92 -8.28 -2.10 -18.90
CA PRO A 92 -7.82 -0.98 -18.10
C PRO A 92 -8.05 -1.17 -16.59
N VAL A 93 -7.37 -0.36 -15.79
CA VAL A 93 -7.69 -0.17 -14.35
C VAL A 93 -9.05 0.50 -14.22
N SER A 94 -9.82 0.15 -13.21
CA SER A 94 -11.14 0.75 -12.96
C SER A 94 -11.03 2.25 -12.66
N ALA A 95 -11.97 3.04 -13.13
CA ALA A 95 -11.95 4.50 -13.04
C ALA A 95 -11.95 5.04 -11.59
N ASP A 96 -12.44 4.24 -10.63
CA ASP A 96 -12.52 4.57 -9.21
C ASP A 96 -11.35 4.06 -8.38
N ALA A 97 -10.35 3.46 -9.02
CA ALA A 97 -9.21 2.83 -8.37
C ALA A 97 -7.89 3.58 -8.63
N VAL A 98 -6.99 3.50 -7.67
CA VAL A 98 -5.57 3.85 -7.79
C VAL A 98 -4.77 2.58 -8.01
N LEU A 99 -3.73 2.67 -8.82
CA LEU A 99 -2.87 1.54 -9.16
C LEU A 99 -1.71 1.43 -8.17
N LEU A 100 -1.64 0.31 -7.47
CA LEU A 100 -0.45 -0.13 -6.71
C LEU A 100 0.51 -0.78 -7.71
N THR A 101 1.64 -0.14 -7.97
CA THR A 101 2.58 -0.56 -9.00
C THR A 101 3.67 -1.47 -8.45
N ALA A 102 4.28 -1.10 -7.34
CA ALA A 102 5.36 -1.84 -6.72
C ALA A 102 5.15 -1.99 -5.22
N LEU A 103 5.51 -3.14 -4.70
CA LEU A 103 5.62 -3.40 -3.28
C LEU A 103 6.74 -4.40 -3.06
N ARG A 104 7.69 -4.05 -2.22
CA ARG A 104 8.82 -4.93 -1.88
C ARG A 104 9.22 -4.75 -0.43
N VAL A 105 9.46 -5.86 0.23
CA VAL A 105 10.15 -5.94 1.52
C VAL A 105 11.55 -6.46 1.25
N LEU A 106 12.54 -5.89 1.91
CA LEU A 106 13.92 -6.36 1.77
C LEU A 106 14.09 -7.75 2.41
N PRO A 107 14.94 -8.62 1.83
CA PRO A 107 15.10 -10.01 2.30
C PRO A 107 15.37 -10.13 3.80
N GLU A 108 16.17 -9.22 4.35
CA GLU A 108 16.54 -9.19 5.77
C GLU A 108 15.36 -8.95 6.71
N PHE A 109 14.25 -8.39 6.16
CA PHE A 109 13.04 -8.04 6.91
C PHE A 109 11.82 -8.86 6.49
N GLU A 110 12.00 -9.86 5.65
CA GLU A 110 10.92 -10.75 5.23
C GLU A 110 10.34 -11.53 6.43
N ARG A 111 9.13 -12.06 6.26
CA ARG A 111 8.38 -12.80 7.29
C ARG A 111 7.97 -11.98 8.52
N GLY A 112 8.32 -10.70 8.61
CA GLY A 112 7.90 -9.79 9.68
C GLY A 112 6.51 -9.14 9.47
N GLY A 113 5.76 -9.53 8.45
CA GLY A 113 4.45 -8.95 8.13
C GLY A 113 4.51 -7.53 7.55
N LEU A 114 5.69 -7.03 7.18
CA LEU A 114 5.87 -5.64 6.72
C LEU A 114 5.14 -5.35 5.40
N GLY A 115 5.00 -6.34 4.52
CA GLY A 115 4.22 -6.18 3.30
C GLY A 115 2.75 -5.85 3.58
N ARG A 116 2.14 -6.50 4.55
CA ARG A 116 0.79 -6.19 5.03
C ARG A 116 0.72 -4.78 5.63
N VAL A 117 1.70 -4.38 6.42
CA VAL A 117 1.78 -3.03 7.00
C VAL A 117 1.88 -1.97 5.91
N LEU A 118 2.67 -2.21 4.86
CA LEU A 118 2.74 -1.31 3.70
C LEU A 118 1.40 -1.19 2.98
N VAL A 119 0.69 -2.29 2.72
CA VAL A 119 -0.66 -2.25 2.11
C VAL A 119 -1.62 -1.45 2.99
N GLN A 120 -1.61 -1.64 4.30
CA GLN A 120 -2.43 -0.87 5.23
C GLN A 120 -2.09 0.63 5.21
N ALA A 121 -0.81 0.99 5.15
CA ALA A 121 -0.38 2.38 5.05
C ALA A 121 -0.83 3.04 3.74
N VAL A 122 -0.73 2.33 2.62
CA VAL A 122 -1.26 2.77 1.32
C VAL A 122 -2.78 2.94 1.39
N ALA A 123 -3.50 1.94 1.91
CA ALA A 123 -4.95 1.99 2.07
C ALA A 123 -5.40 3.18 2.92
N LYS A 124 -4.69 3.46 4.01
CA LYS A 124 -4.96 4.60 4.90
C LYS A 124 -4.78 5.94 4.18
N ASP A 125 -3.72 6.12 3.42
CA ASP A 125 -3.48 7.33 2.63
C ASP A 125 -4.59 7.52 1.58
N LEU A 126 -4.88 6.49 0.82
CA LEU A 126 -5.85 6.54 -0.28
C LEU A 126 -7.29 6.76 0.22
N THR A 127 -7.64 6.19 1.36
CA THR A 127 -8.95 6.45 1.99
C THR A 127 -9.09 7.92 2.40
N ARG A 128 -8.06 8.53 2.96
CA ARG A 128 -8.07 9.97 3.30
C ARG A 128 -8.25 10.85 2.05
N ARG A 129 -7.83 10.37 0.89
CA ARG A 129 -7.97 11.04 -0.41
C ARG A 129 -9.30 10.75 -1.09
N GLY A 130 -10.19 9.99 -0.47
CA GLY A 130 -11.50 9.64 -1.02
C GLY A 130 -11.46 8.57 -2.12
N VAL A 131 -10.35 7.87 -2.30
CA VAL A 131 -10.20 6.78 -3.27
C VAL A 131 -11.04 5.58 -2.82
N LYS A 132 -11.70 4.93 -3.76
CA LYS A 132 -12.65 3.83 -3.49
C LYS A 132 -11.96 2.47 -3.39
N ALA A 133 -10.92 2.26 -4.18
CA ALA A 133 -10.25 0.98 -4.28
C ALA A 133 -8.79 1.11 -4.70
N ILE A 134 -8.01 0.07 -4.40
CA ILE A 134 -6.68 -0.15 -4.95
C ILE A 134 -6.76 -1.30 -5.93
N GLU A 135 -6.23 -1.13 -7.13
CA GLU A 135 -6.00 -2.23 -8.05
C GLU A 135 -4.51 -2.45 -8.29
N ALA A 136 -4.16 -3.67 -8.63
CA ALA A 136 -2.81 -4.05 -8.99
C ALA A 136 -2.83 -5.09 -10.10
N PHE A 137 -1.98 -4.93 -11.10
CA PHE A 137 -1.58 -6.05 -11.96
C PHE A 137 -0.64 -6.94 -11.16
N SER A 138 -0.80 -8.24 -11.29
CA SER A 138 -0.03 -9.20 -10.50
C SER A 138 0.60 -10.26 -11.37
N ASP A 139 1.62 -10.91 -10.84
CA ASP A 139 2.26 -12.07 -11.47
C ASP A 139 1.80 -13.35 -10.77
N ALA A 140 1.15 -14.23 -11.53
CA ALA A 140 0.72 -15.55 -11.07
C ALA A 140 1.78 -16.64 -11.32
N SER A 141 2.93 -16.30 -11.90
CA SER A 141 4.03 -17.25 -12.08
C SER A 141 4.69 -17.58 -10.74
N ILE A 142 5.33 -18.77 -10.69
CA ILE A 142 6.03 -19.25 -9.49
C ILE A 142 7.47 -18.70 -9.43
N ASP A 143 7.98 -18.15 -10.54
CA ASP A 143 9.34 -17.64 -10.64
C ASP A 143 9.44 -16.23 -10.05
N GLU A 144 9.80 -16.16 -8.77
CA GLU A 144 9.80 -14.93 -7.96
C GLU A 144 10.96 -13.94 -8.26
N GLU A 145 12.01 -14.34 -9.00
CA GLU A 145 13.28 -13.61 -8.91
C GLU A 145 13.46 -12.37 -9.80
N SER A 146 12.63 -12.11 -10.79
CA SER A 146 12.94 -11.04 -11.77
C SER A 146 11.82 -10.06 -12.09
N SER A 147 10.65 -10.24 -11.56
CA SER A 147 9.49 -9.42 -11.94
C SER A 147 9.41 -8.12 -11.13
N CYS A 148 9.19 -7.00 -11.84
CA CYS A 148 8.78 -5.73 -11.23
C CYS A 148 7.27 -5.71 -10.91
N VAL A 149 6.59 -6.84 -11.03
CA VAL A 149 5.16 -7.02 -10.80
C VAL A 149 4.96 -7.76 -9.46
N ILE A 150 3.97 -7.33 -8.69
CA ILE A 150 3.72 -7.90 -7.36
C ILE A 150 3.16 -9.32 -7.52
N PRO A 151 3.65 -10.31 -6.74
CA PRO A 151 3.12 -11.67 -6.78
C PRO A 151 1.63 -11.73 -6.44
N ALA A 152 0.85 -12.48 -7.23
CA ALA A 152 -0.60 -12.61 -7.04
C ALA A 152 -0.96 -13.24 -5.68
N ASN A 153 -0.22 -14.28 -5.25
CA ASN A 153 -0.42 -14.96 -3.97
C ASN A 153 -0.26 -14.00 -2.78
N PHE A 154 0.70 -13.07 -2.82
CA PHE A 154 0.86 -12.06 -1.79
C PHE A 154 -0.37 -11.15 -1.72
N LEU A 155 -0.81 -10.58 -2.85
CA LEU A 155 -1.96 -9.68 -2.89
C LEU A 155 -3.25 -10.38 -2.39
N LEU A 156 -3.47 -11.63 -2.78
CA LEU A 156 -4.58 -12.43 -2.27
C LEU A 156 -4.50 -12.62 -0.75
N SER A 157 -3.30 -12.86 -0.21
CA SER A 157 -3.09 -13.04 1.23
C SER A 157 -3.37 -11.81 2.07
N VAL A 158 -3.31 -10.62 1.48
CA VAL A 158 -3.59 -9.34 2.16
C VAL A 158 -4.97 -8.76 1.84
N GLY A 159 -5.84 -9.54 1.19
CA GLY A 159 -7.25 -9.23 1.04
C GLY A 159 -7.68 -8.73 -0.34
N PHE A 160 -6.78 -8.65 -1.32
CA PHE A 160 -7.18 -8.39 -2.70
C PHE A 160 -7.98 -9.55 -3.27
N LYS A 161 -8.88 -9.26 -4.20
CA LYS A 161 -9.67 -10.23 -4.95
C LYS A 161 -9.44 -10.06 -6.44
N THR A 162 -9.45 -11.15 -7.18
CA THR A 162 -9.31 -11.12 -8.64
C THR A 162 -10.55 -10.48 -9.26
N VAL A 163 -10.36 -9.40 -10.01
CA VAL A 163 -11.42 -8.71 -10.76
C VAL A 163 -11.31 -8.96 -12.26
N ARG A 164 -10.12 -9.26 -12.75
CA ARG A 164 -9.89 -9.67 -14.13
C ARG A 164 -8.94 -10.87 -14.14
N PRO A 165 -9.43 -12.07 -14.40
CA PRO A 165 -8.59 -13.26 -14.43
C PRO A 165 -7.70 -13.29 -15.69
N HIS A 166 -6.49 -13.80 -15.53
CA HIS A 166 -5.56 -14.10 -16.61
C HIS A 166 -4.54 -15.14 -16.11
N PRO A 167 -4.06 -16.07 -16.94
CA PRO A 167 -3.15 -17.13 -16.51
C PRO A 167 -1.87 -16.63 -15.84
N ARG A 168 -1.30 -15.54 -16.34
CA ARG A 168 -0.07 -14.95 -15.80
C ARG A 168 -0.25 -13.58 -15.16
N TRP A 169 -1.08 -12.71 -15.74
CA TRP A 169 -1.19 -11.30 -15.34
C TRP A 169 -2.61 -10.95 -14.88
N PRO A 170 -3.17 -11.59 -13.84
CA PRO A 170 -4.47 -11.22 -13.33
C PRO A 170 -4.43 -9.83 -12.71
N ARG A 171 -5.54 -9.10 -12.81
CA ARG A 171 -5.71 -7.84 -12.11
C ARG A 171 -6.56 -8.06 -10.85
N LEU A 172 -6.02 -7.60 -9.71
CA LEU A 172 -6.60 -7.76 -8.39
C LEU A 172 -7.04 -6.41 -7.84
N ARG A 173 -8.03 -6.42 -6.96
CA ARG A 173 -8.64 -5.23 -6.36
C ARG A 173 -8.85 -5.40 -4.86
N LEU A 174 -8.58 -4.33 -4.11
CA LEU A 174 -8.87 -4.19 -2.69
C LEU A 174 -9.86 -3.04 -2.50
N GLU A 175 -11.04 -3.33 -1.97
CA GLU A 175 -12.02 -2.30 -1.59
C GLU A 175 -11.59 -1.60 -0.30
N LEU A 176 -11.40 -0.29 -0.35
CA LEU A 176 -10.85 0.45 0.79
C LEU A 176 -11.83 0.55 1.97
N ARG A 177 -13.14 0.66 1.71
CA ARG A 177 -14.16 0.68 2.77
C ARG A 177 -14.16 -0.58 3.60
N THR A 178 -13.97 -1.74 2.97
CA THR A 178 -13.96 -3.04 3.67
C THR A 178 -12.68 -3.21 4.50
N ALA A 179 -11.54 -2.71 4.02
CA ALA A 179 -10.25 -2.83 4.71
C ALA A 179 -10.17 -2.00 6.00
N LEU A 180 -10.90 -0.89 6.09
CA LEU A 180 -10.93 0.00 7.26
C LEU A 180 -12.11 -0.29 8.20
N SER A 181 -13.28 -0.64 7.67
CA SER A 181 -14.47 -0.93 8.51
C SER A 181 -14.20 -2.10 9.45
N TRP A 182 -13.46 -3.10 9.04
CA TRP A 182 -13.11 -4.23 9.91
C TRP A 182 -12.28 -3.79 11.14
N LYS A 183 -11.38 -2.83 10.97
CA LYS A 183 -10.57 -2.29 12.08
C LYS A 183 -11.41 -1.42 13.00
N GLU A 184 -12.25 -0.56 12.45
CA GLU A 184 -13.18 0.29 13.19
C GLU A 184 -14.22 -0.56 13.93
N ASP A 185 -14.73 -1.64 13.33
CA ASP A 185 -15.67 -2.56 13.96
C ASP A 185 -15.03 -3.33 15.11
N VAL A 186 -13.76 -3.72 15.01
CA VAL A 186 -13.02 -4.38 16.11
C VAL A 186 -12.71 -3.38 17.23
N GLU A 187 -12.28 -2.16 16.92
CA GLU A 187 -12.04 -1.11 17.91
C GLU A 187 -13.34 -0.72 18.62
N ALA A 188 -14.45 -0.53 17.91
CA ALA A 188 -15.76 -0.25 18.49
C ALA A 188 -16.32 -1.42 19.31
N ALA A 189 -16.03 -2.67 18.93
CA ALA A 189 -16.39 -3.84 19.71
C ALA A 189 -15.58 -3.94 21.00
N LEU A 190 -14.29 -3.63 20.97
CA LEU A 190 -13.41 -3.56 22.13
C LEU A 190 -13.84 -2.45 23.10
N GLU A 191 -14.16 -1.26 22.60
CA GLU A 191 -14.65 -0.16 23.43
C GLU A 191 -15.98 -0.50 24.10
N ARG A 192 -16.90 -1.18 23.41
CA ARG A 192 -18.16 -1.66 24.03
C ARG A 192 -17.90 -2.69 25.10
N LEU A 193 -16.97 -3.61 24.93
CA LEU A 193 -16.60 -4.61 25.93
C LEU A 193 -15.94 -3.98 27.17
N LEU A 194 -15.09 -2.97 26.98
CA LEU A 194 -14.44 -2.24 28.04
C LEU A 194 -15.41 -1.29 28.76
N GLY A 195 -16.37 -0.68 28.04
CA GLY A 195 -17.40 0.18 28.61
C GLY A 195 -18.45 -0.55 29.47
N THR A 196 -18.67 -1.83 29.24
CA THR A 196 -19.60 -2.65 30.05
C THR A 196 -19.01 -3.10 31.39
N VAL A 197 -17.73 -2.94 31.64
CA VAL A 197 -17.08 -3.32 32.91
C VAL A 197 -17.18 -2.22 33.98
N THR A 198 -17.62 -1.00 33.66
CA THR A 198 -17.59 0.16 34.56
C THR A 198 -18.93 0.44 35.27
N ILE A 199 -20.00 -0.37 35.11
CA ILE A 199 -21.33 -0.11 35.68
C ILE A 199 -21.77 -1.18 36.72
N ALA A 200 -20.89 -2.03 37.18
CA ALA A 200 -21.23 -2.99 38.26
C ALA A 200 -20.39 -2.72 39.52
N GLY A 201 -20.76 -1.68 40.25
CA GLY A 201 -20.18 -1.48 41.56
C GLY A 201 -20.26 -0.05 42.07
N VAL A 202 -21.39 0.38 42.63
CA VAL A 202 -21.51 1.08 43.91
C VAL A 202 -23.02 1.24 44.19
N GLY A 203 -23.60 0.28 44.89
CA GLY A 203 -24.81 0.47 45.66
C GLY A 203 -24.42 1.11 47.00
N GLY A 204 -24.44 2.43 47.06
CA GLY A 204 -24.30 3.13 48.32
C GLY A 204 -25.57 2.98 49.15
N VAL A 205 -25.46 2.38 50.34
CA VAL A 205 -26.47 2.34 51.36
C VAL A 205 -26.51 3.72 52.04
N GLU A 206 -27.63 4.43 51.92
CA GLU A 206 -27.90 5.61 52.73
C GLU A 206 -28.30 5.19 54.17
N PRO A 207 -27.72 5.78 55.22
CA PRO A 207 -28.25 5.60 56.59
C PRO A 207 -29.37 6.61 56.84
N SER A 208 -30.56 6.08 57.12
CA SER A 208 -31.73 6.79 57.59
C SER A 208 -31.46 7.36 58.97
N LEU A 209 -31.44 8.68 59.16
CA LEU A 209 -31.54 9.38 60.42
C LEU A 209 -33.00 9.78 60.62
N ARG A 210 -33.68 9.20 61.67
CA ARG A 210 -34.93 9.69 62.21
C ARG A 210 -34.59 10.70 63.32
N PRO A 211 -35.33 11.83 63.44
CA PRO A 211 -35.27 12.72 64.60
C PRO A 211 -36.20 12.28 65.68
N ALA A 212 -35.78 12.49 66.94
CA ALA A 212 -36.58 12.37 68.14
C ALA A 212 -37.38 13.66 68.39
#